data_4af23ba06ac666633d040d5e26ba4456
#
_entry.id   4af23ba06ac666633d040d5e26ba4456
#
_cell.length_a   1.000
_cell.length_b   1.000
_cell.length_c   1.000
_cell.angle_alpha   90.00
_cell.angle_beta   90.00
_cell.angle_gamma   90.00
#
_symmetry.space_group_name_H-M   'P 1'
#
loop_
_entity.id
_entity.type
_entity.pdbx_description
1 polymer ?
#
loop_
_entity_poly.entity_id
_entity_poly.type
_entity_poly.pdbx_seq_one_letter_code
_entity_poly.pdbx_strand_id
1 'polypeptide(L)'
;MLLVLFSFNANRYGTFPITAWTLKWYRAAVDDYQIHDALMTTLKVAGEVTVISVLVGTSAAFPLVRSRLRWRDGVRIGFVLPIMIPGLLIGVSLLVLFTGTLHWQLSPQTAVIGQSVYTTPFVILLVSARLQGFDRALERAAADLGANTFNRLRLVVLPLILPAIIAGALLAFTLSLDEFIITYFLIGTNITLPIFIYTQIKFGITPEVNALASMLLAASLLVLALAFALPQVMRTSRRAIRFGAGRRAAKTAA
;
A
#
# COMPACT_ATOMS: atom_id res chain seq x y z
N MET A 1 -12.03 18.93 -1.38
CA MET A 1 -11.83 20.16 -2.17
C MET A 1 -11.72 21.43 -1.31
N LEU A 2 -12.59 21.69 -0.35
CA LEU A 2 -12.48 22.86 0.54
C LEU A 2 -11.13 22.93 1.28
N LEU A 3 -10.63 21.81 1.79
CA LEU A 3 -9.36 21.69 2.48
C LEU A 3 -8.18 22.19 1.62
N VAL A 4 -8.15 21.82 0.34
CA VAL A 4 -7.13 22.28 -0.62
C VAL A 4 -7.26 23.78 -0.89
N LEU A 5 -8.48 24.30 -1.00
CA LEU A 5 -8.70 25.75 -1.17
C LEU A 5 -8.23 26.54 0.06
N PHE A 6 -8.54 26.07 1.27
CA PHE A 6 -8.13 26.74 2.50
C PHE A 6 -6.63 26.62 2.79
N SER A 7 -5.93 25.65 2.22
CA SER A 7 -4.46 25.54 2.35
C SER A 7 -3.70 26.71 1.69
N PHE A 8 -4.34 27.39 0.74
CA PHE A 8 -3.78 28.59 0.10
C PHE A 8 -4.28 29.90 0.74
N ASN A 9 -5.17 29.85 1.74
CA ASN A 9 -5.69 31.07 2.37
C ASN A 9 -4.64 31.71 3.28
N ALA A 10 -4.37 33.01 3.07
CA ALA A 10 -3.45 33.77 3.91
C ALA A 10 -3.96 33.98 5.35
N ASN A 11 -5.28 33.88 5.57
CA ASN A 11 -5.88 34.03 6.88
C ASN A 11 -5.55 32.83 7.79
N ARG A 12 -5.04 33.10 9.00
CA ARG A 12 -4.63 32.08 9.99
C ARG A 12 -5.80 31.23 10.51
N TYR A 13 -7.03 31.71 10.43
CA TYR A 13 -8.21 31.02 10.96
C TYR A 13 -8.94 30.14 9.94
N GLY A 14 -8.47 30.08 8.68
CA GLY A 14 -9.07 29.23 7.64
C GLY A 14 -10.56 29.53 7.36
N THR A 15 -11.00 30.77 7.62
CA THR A 15 -12.39 31.18 7.44
C THR A 15 -12.60 31.97 6.15
N PHE A 16 -13.82 32.00 5.63
CA PHE A 16 -14.23 32.92 4.57
C PHE A 16 -14.35 34.35 5.11
N PRO A 17 -14.06 35.38 4.27
CA PRO A 17 -13.60 35.33 2.90
C PRO A 17 -12.09 35.00 2.78
N ILE A 18 -11.66 34.42 1.65
CA ILE A 18 -10.24 34.25 1.31
C ILE A 18 -9.67 35.66 1.04
N THR A 19 -8.79 36.10 1.92
CA THR A 19 -8.23 37.47 1.86
C THR A 19 -7.08 37.60 0.87
N ALA A 20 -6.26 36.53 0.73
CA ALA A 20 -5.17 36.46 -0.25
C ALA A 20 -4.72 35.00 -0.43
N TRP A 21 -4.08 34.72 -1.56
CA TRP A 21 -3.49 33.42 -1.87
C TRP A 21 -2.03 33.39 -1.42
N THR A 22 -1.61 32.32 -0.70
CA THR A 22 -0.24 32.19 -0.19
C THR A 22 0.23 30.74 -0.22
N LEU A 23 1.53 30.55 -0.43
CA LEU A 23 2.24 29.27 -0.26
C LEU A 23 3.00 29.20 1.07
N LYS A 24 2.83 30.20 1.94
CA LYS A 24 3.55 30.30 3.22
C LYS A 24 3.40 29.03 4.07
N TRP A 25 2.20 28.48 4.12
CA TRP A 25 1.87 27.31 4.94
C TRP A 25 2.54 26.03 4.44
N TYR A 26 2.73 25.91 3.12
CA TYR A 26 3.48 24.79 2.53
C TYR A 26 4.97 24.86 2.89
N ARG A 27 5.55 26.08 2.90
CA ARG A 27 6.94 26.27 3.35
C ARG A 27 7.08 25.99 4.82
N ALA A 28 6.21 26.54 5.68
CA ALA A 28 6.20 26.28 7.11
C ALA A 28 6.09 24.77 7.40
N ALA A 29 5.22 24.04 6.69
CA ALA A 29 5.07 22.61 6.84
C ALA A 29 6.33 21.82 6.44
N VAL A 30 7.07 22.26 5.43
CA VAL A 30 8.34 21.63 5.01
C VAL A 30 9.48 21.92 6.00
N ASP A 31 9.45 23.08 6.64
CA ASP A 31 10.51 23.50 7.59
C ASP A 31 10.27 22.97 9.02
N ASP A 32 9.07 22.44 9.32
CA ASP A 32 8.73 21.92 10.65
C ASP A 32 9.33 20.53 10.87
N TYR A 33 10.20 20.43 11.88
CA TYR A 33 10.85 19.19 12.29
C TYR A 33 9.85 18.09 12.73
N GLN A 34 8.77 18.48 13.44
CA GLN A 34 7.77 17.50 13.91
C GLN A 34 7.02 16.86 12.74
N ILE A 35 6.72 17.64 11.72
CA ILE A 35 6.10 17.17 10.49
C ILE A 35 7.02 16.23 9.74
N HIS A 36 8.31 16.59 9.65
CA HIS A 36 9.31 15.76 9.01
C HIS A 36 9.49 14.41 9.73
N ASP A 37 9.57 14.42 11.05
CA ASP A 37 9.67 13.19 11.86
C ASP A 37 8.42 12.31 11.72
N ALA A 38 7.22 12.91 11.79
CA ALA A 38 5.96 12.22 11.57
C ALA A 38 5.85 11.63 10.16
N LEU A 39 6.31 12.35 9.14
CA LEU A 39 6.38 11.88 7.76
C LEU A 39 7.32 10.69 7.62
N MET A 40 8.53 10.77 8.18
CA MET A 40 9.51 9.69 8.14
C MET A 40 9.00 8.44 8.85
N THR A 41 8.34 8.61 10.00
CA THR A 41 7.69 7.51 10.73
C THR A 41 6.58 6.88 9.87
N THR A 42 5.74 7.69 9.22
CA THR A 42 4.70 7.20 8.31
C THR A 42 5.28 6.39 7.16
N LEU A 43 6.31 6.92 6.48
CA LEU A 43 6.95 6.25 5.34
C LEU A 43 7.62 4.93 5.75
N LYS A 44 8.28 4.89 6.92
CA LYS A 44 8.89 3.66 7.45
C LYS A 44 7.82 2.61 7.73
N VAL A 45 6.77 2.98 8.48
CA VAL A 45 5.65 2.08 8.79
C VAL A 45 5.00 1.57 7.51
N ALA A 46 4.67 2.46 6.57
CA ALA A 46 4.05 2.08 5.30
C ALA A 46 4.95 1.17 4.45
N GLY A 47 6.26 1.43 4.43
CA GLY A 47 7.22 0.56 3.75
C GLY A 47 7.28 -0.84 4.35
N GLU A 48 7.40 -0.95 5.68
CA GLU A 48 7.45 -2.23 6.40
C GLU A 48 6.14 -3.02 6.25
N VAL A 49 4.98 -2.37 6.41
CA VAL A 49 3.66 -2.95 6.17
C VAL A 49 3.54 -3.49 4.75
N THR A 50 4.00 -2.72 3.76
CA THR A 50 3.97 -3.13 2.36
C THR A 50 4.78 -4.40 2.14
N VAL A 51 6.02 -4.44 2.64
CA VAL A 51 6.89 -5.61 2.51
C VAL A 51 6.25 -6.84 3.15
N ILE A 52 5.77 -6.73 4.39
CA ILE A 52 5.12 -7.84 5.11
C ILE A 52 3.87 -8.30 4.37
N SER A 53 2.99 -7.37 3.99
CA SER A 53 1.74 -7.70 3.30
C SER A 53 1.97 -8.35 1.94
N VAL A 54 2.99 -7.91 1.19
CA VAL A 54 3.36 -8.52 -0.09
C VAL A 54 3.93 -9.92 0.10
N LEU A 55 4.84 -10.11 1.04
CA LEU A 55 5.44 -11.41 1.30
C LEU A 55 4.40 -12.43 1.79
N VAL A 56 3.64 -12.06 2.82
CA VAL A 56 2.60 -12.94 3.39
C VAL A 56 1.45 -13.13 2.42
N GLY A 57 0.96 -12.05 1.81
CA GLY A 57 -0.18 -12.08 0.90
C GLY A 57 0.10 -12.87 -0.37
N THR A 58 1.28 -12.68 -0.98
CA THR A 58 1.68 -13.44 -2.15
C THR A 58 1.86 -14.92 -1.80
N SER A 59 2.55 -15.23 -0.69
CA SER A 59 2.77 -16.61 -0.25
C SER A 59 1.46 -17.33 0.06
N ALA A 60 0.51 -16.65 0.71
CA ALA A 60 -0.83 -17.20 1.02
C ALA A 60 -1.70 -17.40 -0.22
N ALA A 61 -1.58 -16.55 -1.23
CA ALA A 61 -2.39 -16.62 -2.45
C ALA A 61 -2.16 -17.94 -3.23
N PHE A 62 -0.92 -18.48 -3.22
CA PHE A 62 -0.61 -19.74 -3.92
C PHE A 62 -1.41 -20.94 -3.41
N PRO A 63 -1.35 -21.31 -2.13
CA PRO A 63 -2.14 -22.43 -1.62
C PRO A 63 -3.64 -22.17 -1.71
N LEU A 64 -4.11 -20.95 -1.53
CA LEU A 64 -5.53 -20.59 -1.64
C LEU A 64 -6.10 -20.80 -3.04
N VAL A 65 -5.29 -20.64 -4.09
CA VAL A 65 -5.73 -20.84 -5.48
C VAL A 65 -5.45 -22.27 -5.98
N ARG A 66 -4.33 -22.89 -5.53
CA ARG A 66 -3.81 -24.11 -6.14
C ARG A 66 -4.07 -25.38 -5.35
N SER A 67 -4.31 -25.29 -4.03
CA SER A 67 -4.55 -26.46 -3.22
C SER A 67 -5.94 -27.06 -3.49
N ARG A 68 -6.02 -28.41 -3.35
CA ARG A 68 -7.28 -29.16 -3.36
C ARG A 68 -7.80 -29.45 -1.95
N LEU A 69 -7.34 -28.66 -0.97
CA LEU A 69 -7.73 -28.82 0.43
C LEU A 69 -9.25 -28.60 0.61
N ARG A 70 -9.90 -29.49 1.33
CA ARG A 70 -11.34 -29.39 1.65
C ARG A 70 -11.69 -28.13 2.46
N TRP A 71 -10.71 -27.57 3.16
CA TRP A 71 -10.86 -26.37 4.01
C TRP A 71 -10.46 -25.07 3.30
N ARG A 72 -10.12 -25.14 2.02
CA ARG A 72 -9.64 -23.98 1.26
C ARG A 72 -10.51 -22.75 1.39
N ASP A 73 -11.84 -22.96 1.33
CA ASP A 73 -12.80 -21.86 1.39
C ASP A 73 -12.89 -21.27 2.81
N GLY A 74 -12.80 -22.10 3.85
CA GLY A 74 -12.71 -21.64 5.24
C GLY A 74 -11.44 -20.83 5.52
N VAL A 75 -10.29 -21.30 5.04
CA VAL A 75 -9.02 -20.57 5.15
C VAL A 75 -9.08 -19.24 4.37
N ARG A 76 -9.69 -19.24 3.18
CA ARG A 76 -9.89 -18.03 2.40
C ARG A 76 -10.77 -17.02 3.14
N ILE A 77 -11.87 -17.47 3.75
CA ILE A 77 -12.73 -16.61 4.58
C ILE A 77 -11.93 -16.05 5.75
N GLY A 78 -11.15 -16.87 6.46
CA GLY A 78 -10.30 -16.43 7.56
C GLY A 78 -9.31 -15.33 7.18
N PHE A 79 -8.69 -15.43 6.00
CA PHE A 79 -7.79 -14.38 5.51
C PHE A 79 -8.51 -13.11 5.05
N VAL A 80 -9.76 -13.20 4.59
CA VAL A 80 -10.54 -12.04 4.12
C VAL A 80 -11.31 -11.38 5.26
N LEU A 81 -11.59 -12.10 6.33
CA LEU A 81 -12.37 -11.64 7.47
C LEU A 81 -11.89 -10.30 8.07
N PRO A 82 -10.58 -10.02 8.21
CA PRO A 82 -10.12 -8.74 8.73
C PRO A 82 -10.61 -7.51 7.95
N ILE A 83 -10.90 -7.63 6.65
CA ILE A 83 -11.45 -6.51 5.85
C ILE A 83 -12.85 -6.11 6.35
N MET A 84 -13.60 -7.07 6.88
CA MET A 84 -14.98 -6.83 7.36
C MET A 84 -15.01 -6.28 8.79
N ILE A 85 -13.90 -6.40 9.52
CA ILE A 85 -13.80 -5.93 10.90
C ILE A 85 -13.43 -4.44 10.87
N PRO A 86 -14.19 -3.56 11.56
CA PRO A 86 -13.81 -2.17 11.71
C PRO A 86 -12.40 -2.02 12.28
N GLY A 87 -11.58 -1.13 11.69
CA GLY A 87 -10.18 -0.91 12.12
C GLY A 87 -10.05 -0.58 13.60
N LEU A 88 -11.04 0.11 14.18
CA LEU A 88 -11.11 0.38 15.61
C LEU A 88 -11.06 -0.91 16.45
N LEU A 89 -11.84 -1.91 16.07
CA LEU A 89 -11.89 -3.19 16.79
C LEU A 89 -10.58 -3.96 16.64
N ILE A 90 -9.97 -3.91 15.46
CA ILE A 90 -8.63 -4.51 15.24
C ILE A 90 -7.60 -3.81 16.15
N GLY A 91 -7.56 -2.48 16.14
CA GLY A 91 -6.62 -1.70 16.94
C GLY A 91 -6.76 -1.96 18.44
N VAL A 92 -7.98 -1.90 18.98
CA VAL A 92 -8.25 -2.15 20.41
C VAL A 92 -7.96 -3.60 20.80
N SER A 93 -8.34 -4.57 19.96
CA SER A 93 -8.08 -5.99 20.27
C SER A 93 -6.58 -6.30 20.31
N LEU A 94 -5.82 -5.75 19.37
CA LEU A 94 -4.37 -5.90 19.33
C LEU A 94 -3.69 -5.11 20.45
N LEU A 95 -4.20 -3.95 20.83
CA LEU A 95 -3.73 -3.22 22.02
C LEU A 95 -3.81 -4.10 23.26
N VAL A 96 -4.99 -4.70 23.53
CA VAL A 96 -5.19 -5.60 24.68
C VAL A 96 -4.28 -6.82 24.58
N LEU A 97 -4.13 -7.42 23.40
CA LEU A 97 -3.25 -8.55 23.18
C LEU A 97 -1.79 -8.19 23.48
N PHE A 98 -1.28 -7.08 22.93
CA PHE A 98 0.12 -6.71 23.09
C PHE A 98 0.43 -6.27 24.52
N THR A 99 -0.39 -5.43 25.12
CA THR A 99 -0.11 -4.90 26.47
C THR A 99 -0.57 -5.83 27.58
N GLY A 100 -1.76 -6.43 27.45
CA GLY A 100 -2.36 -7.25 28.51
C GLY A 100 -1.87 -8.70 28.53
N THR A 101 -1.64 -9.31 27.36
CA THR A 101 -1.26 -10.73 27.28
C THR A 101 0.23 -10.94 27.02
N LEU A 102 0.78 -10.21 26.04
CA LEU A 102 2.18 -10.36 25.63
C LEU A 102 3.12 -9.46 26.43
N HIS A 103 2.60 -8.48 27.15
CA HIS A 103 3.34 -7.46 27.88
C HIS A 103 4.38 -6.72 27.01
N TRP A 104 4.05 -6.52 25.73
CA TRP A 104 4.88 -5.79 24.79
C TRP A 104 4.68 -4.29 24.95
N GLN A 105 5.76 -3.54 24.79
CA GLN A 105 5.68 -2.09 24.68
C GLN A 105 5.18 -1.72 23.28
N LEU A 106 4.25 -0.76 23.24
CA LEU A 106 3.74 -0.22 21.97
C LEU A 106 4.84 0.57 21.27
N SER A 107 4.92 0.42 19.95
CA SER A 107 6.00 0.96 19.12
C SER A 107 5.58 1.02 17.65
N PRO A 108 6.34 1.62 16.75
CA PRO A 108 6.09 1.52 15.32
C PRO A 108 5.93 0.08 14.82
N GLN A 109 6.66 -0.88 15.40
CA GLN A 109 6.59 -2.29 15.01
C GLN A 109 5.24 -2.92 15.36
N THR A 110 4.65 -2.60 16.51
CA THR A 110 3.31 -3.08 16.87
C THR A 110 2.25 -2.46 15.95
N ALA A 111 2.42 -1.22 15.52
CA ALA A 111 1.57 -0.60 14.50
C ALA A 111 1.74 -1.29 13.13
N VAL A 112 2.97 -1.62 12.73
CA VAL A 112 3.25 -2.39 11.50
C VAL A 112 2.54 -3.75 11.52
N ILE A 113 2.59 -4.48 12.62
CA ILE A 113 1.87 -5.77 12.75
C ILE A 113 0.36 -5.54 12.58
N GLY A 114 -0.21 -4.58 13.31
CA GLY A 114 -1.64 -4.30 13.27
C GLY A 114 -2.13 -3.88 11.88
N GLN A 115 -1.43 -2.98 11.22
CA GLN A 115 -1.75 -2.59 9.86
C GLN A 115 -1.58 -3.74 8.86
N SER A 116 -0.56 -4.60 9.05
CA SER A 116 -0.35 -5.76 8.17
C SER A 116 -1.50 -6.76 8.24
N VAL A 117 -2.14 -6.94 9.41
CA VAL A 117 -3.35 -7.76 9.55
C VAL A 117 -4.47 -7.22 8.65
N TYR A 118 -4.62 -5.91 8.58
CA TYR A 118 -5.65 -5.24 7.78
C TYR A 118 -5.31 -5.22 6.28
N THR A 119 -4.04 -4.99 5.90
CA THR A 119 -3.64 -4.77 4.50
C THR A 119 -3.35 -6.05 3.73
N THR A 120 -2.84 -7.10 4.40
CA THR A 120 -2.50 -8.39 3.77
C THR A 120 -3.65 -9.02 2.96
N PRO A 121 -4.90 -9.03 3.43
CA PRO A 121 -6.03 -9.56 2.67
C PRO A 121 -6.20 -8.94 1.28
N PHE A 122 -5.95 -7.66 1.13
CA PHE A 122 -6.05 -6.97 -0.18
C PHE A 122 -5.00 -7.48 -1.16
N VAL A 123 -3.77 -7.72 -0.70
CA VAL A 123 -2.72 -8.33 -1.52
C VAL A 123 -3.10 -9.76 -1.90
N ILE A 124 -3.62 -10.55 -0.96
CA ILE A 124 -4.10 -11.92 -1.23
C ILE A 124 -5.15 -11.90 -2.35
N LEU A 125 -6.14 -11.01 -2.27
CA LEU A 125 -7.22 -10.93 -3.27
C LEU A 125 -6.67 -10.59 -4.66
N LEU A 126 -5.79 -9.59 -4.77
CA LEU A 126 -5.22 -9.16 -6.05
C LEU A 126 -4.34 -10.26 -6.68
N VAL A 127 -3.45 -10.86 -5.90
CA VAL A 127 -2.58 -11.93 -6.39
C VAL A 127 -3.37 -13.19 -6.71
N SER A 128 -4.38 -13.55 -5.88
CA SER A 128 -5.25 -14.70 -6.13
C SER A 128 -6.07 -14.54 -7.42
N ALA A 129 -6.62 -13.36 -7.67
CA ALA A 129 -7.35 -13.07 -8.90
C ALA A 129 -6.46 -13.26 -10.13
N ARG A 130 -5.19 -12.82 -10.06
CA ARG A 130 -4.23 -13.02 -11.15
C ARG A 130 -3.83 -14.47 -11.34
N LEU A 131 -3.63 -15.21 -10.24
CA LEU A 131 -3.32 -16.63 -10.27
C LEU A 131 -4.47 -17.49 -10.83
N GLN A 132 -5.74 -17.11 -10.58
CA GLN A 132 -6.92 -17.80 -11.14
C GLN A 132 -7.01 -17.62 -12.65
N GLY A 133 -6.70 -16.44 -13.17
CA GLY A 133 -6.68 -16.16 -14.61
C GLY A 133 -5.41 -16.63 -15.34
N PHE A 134 -4.56 -17.42 -14.68
CA PHE A 134 -3.30 -17.90 -15.24
C PHE A 134 -3.49 -19.21 -15.98
N ASP A 135 -3.02 -19.27 -17.26
CA ASP A 135 -3.05 -20.51 -18.04
C ASP A 135 -1.99 -21.49 -17.54
N ARG A 136 -2.42 -22.58 -16.91
CA ARG A 136 -1.55 -23.66 -16.43
C ARG A 136 -0.82 -24.43 -17.53
N ALA A 137 -1.21 -24.26 -18.79
CA ALA A 137 -0.49 -24.87 -19.92
C ALA A 137 0.95 -24.37 -20.00
N LEU A 138 1.20 -23.10 -19.62
CA LEU A 138 2.57 -22.56 -19.59
C LEU A 138 3.46 -23.26 -18.56
N GLU A 139 2.91 -23.64 -17.41
CA GLU A 139 3.68 -24.37 -16.40
C GLU A 139 3.92 -25.84 -16.81
N ARG A 140 2.94 -26.45 -17.49
CA ARG A 140 3.09 -27.81 -18.03
C ARG A 140 4.16 -27.83 -19.12
N ALA A 141 4.10 -26.91 -20.09
CA ALA A 141 5.12 -26.79 -21.13
C ALA A 141 6.53 -26.57 -20.55
N ALA A 142 6.67 -25.75 -19.50
CA ALA A 142 7.95 -25.60 -18.83
C ALA A 142 8.42 -26.89 -18.13
N ALA A 143 7.49 -27.68 -17.57
CA ALA A 143 7.80 -28.98 -16.97
C ALA A 143 8.26 -29.99 -18.04
N ASP A 144 7.60 -30.02 -19.20
CA ASP A 144 7.94 -30.87 -20.33
C ASP A 144 9.35 -30.56 -20.90
N LEU A 145 9.78 -29.29 -20.77
CA LEU A 145 11.15 -28.85 -21.07
C LEU A 145 12.15 -29.11 -19.94
N GLY A 146 11.77 -29.87 -18.90
CA GLY A 146 12.67 -30.27 -17.80
C GLY A 146 12.81 -29.25 -16.68
N ALA A 147 12.01 -28.20 -16.65
CA ALA A 147 12.07 -27.22 -15.55
C ALA A 147 11.52 -27.82 -14.23
N ASN A 148 12.34 -27.78 -13.18
CA ASN A 148 11.93 -28.15 -11.83
C ASN A 148 10.92 -27.14 -11.25
N THR A 149 10.31 -27.47 -10.11
CA THR A 149 9.27 -26.63 -9.47
C THR A 149 9.75 -25.21 -9.17
N PHE A 150 10.99 -25.05 -8.70
CA PHE A 150 11.57 -23.75 -8.41
C PHE A 150 11.75 -22.89 -9.68
N ASN A 151 12.29 -23.49 -10.75
CA ASN A 151 12.48 -22.82 -12.04
C ASN A 151 11.12 -22.42 -12.67
N ARG A 152 10.11 -23.29 -12.60
CA ARG A 152 8.74 -22.95 -13.04
C ARG A 152 8.17 -21.75 -12.26
N LEU A 153 8.34 -21.74 -10.93
CA LEU A 153 7.89 -20.63 -10.10
C LEU A 153 8.61 -19.33 -10.48
N ARG A 154 9.96 -19.38 -10.53
CA ARG A 154 10.80 -18.19 -10.72
C ARG A 154 10.73 -17.63 -12.15
N LEU A 155 10.76 -18.49 -13.17
CA LEU A 155 10.91 -18.07 -14.55
C LEU A 155 9.58 -17.94 -15.31
N VAL A 156 8.52 -18.62 -14.84
CA VAL A 156 7.22 -18.60 -15.52
C VAL A 156 6.17 -17.90 -14.67
N VAL A 157 5.92 -18.38 -13.45
CA VAL A 157 4.79 -17.90 -12.65
C VAL A 157 5.03 -16.50 -12.11
N LEU A 158 6.14 -16.29 -11.39
CA LEU A 158 6.48 -15.00 -10.77
C LEU A 158 6.47 -13.82 -11.76
N PRO A 159 7.09 -13.91 -12.95
CA PRO A 159 7.05 -12.82 -13.93
C PRO A 159 5.64 -12.49 -14.42
N LEU A 160 4.76 -13.49 -14.50
CA LEU A 160 3.39 -13.32 -14.99
C LEU A 160 2.44 -12.75 -13.93
N ILE A 161 2.71 -12.98 -12.65
CA ILE A 161 1.93 -12.41 -11.55
C ILE A 161 2.56 -11.12 -10.99
N LEU A 162 3.80 -10.79 -11.38
CA LEU A 162 4.52 -9.61 -10.91
C LEU A 162 3.71 -8.30 -11.01
N PRO A 163 2.96 -8.05 -12.10
CA PRO A 163 2.11 -6.86 -12.17
C PRO A 163 1.04 -6.81 -11.07
N ALA A 164 0.49 -7.96 -10.65
CA ALA A 164 -0.47 -8.02 -9.55
C ALA A 164 0.21 -7.85 -8.18
N ILE A 165 1.43 -8.37 -8.03
CA ILE A 165 2.24 -8.15 -6.82
C ILE A 165 2.56 -6.66 -6.66
N ILE A 166 2.98 -5.98 -7.73
CA ILE A 166 3.26 -4.55 -7.73
C ILE A 166 1.99 -3.75 -7.41
N ALA A 167 0.86 -4.09 -8.03
CA ALA A 167 -0.42 -3.44 -7.75
C ALA A 167 -0.84 -3.64 -6.28
N GLY A 168 -0.63 -4.86 -5.74
CA GLY A 168 -0.86 -5.18 -4.32
C GLY A 168 0.05 -4.39 -3.39
N ALA A 169 1.32 -4.25 -3.74
CA ALA A 169 2.30 -3.47 -2.97
C ALA A 169 1.90 -1.99 -2.91
N LEU A 170 1.53 -1.40 -4.06
CA LEU A 170 1.11 0.00 -4.13
C LEU A 170 -0.20 0.24 -3.37
N LEU A 171 -1.14 -0.70 -3.43
CA LEU A 171 -2.38 -0.62 -2.65
C LEU A 171 -2.09 -0.72 -1.15
N ALA A 172 -1.29 -1.69 -0.70
CA ALA A 172 -0.91 -1.85 0.70
C ALA A 172 -0.18 -0.61 1.22
N PHE A 173 0.72 -0.03 0.43
CA PHE A 173 1.43 1.20 0.76
C PHE A 173 0.46 2.38 0.92
N THR A 174 -0.46 2.57 -0.02
CA THR A 174 -1.46 3.65 0.04
C THR A 174 -2.40 3.50 1.24
N LEU A 175 -2.90 2.28 1.49
CA LEU A 175 -3.74 2.01 2.65
C LEU A 175 -3.02 2.28 3.97
N SER A 176 -1.72 1.95 4.05
CA SER A 176 -0.91 2.19 5.24
C SER A 176 -0.56 3.67 5.44
N LEU A 177 -0.37 4.44 4.36
CA LEU A 177 -0.10 5.89 4.46
C LEU A 177 -1.25 6.64 5.15
N ASP A 178 -2.49 6.27 4.84
CA ASP A 178 -3.68 6.94 5.34
C ASP A 178 -4.24 6.29 6.62
N GLU A 179 -3.65 5.17 7.05
CA GLU A 179 -4.16 4.43 8.20
C GLU A 179 -3.90 5.19 9.51
N PHE A 180 -4.99 5.61 10.14
CA PHE A 180 -4.99 6.38 11.39
C PHE A 180 -5.40 5.53 12.60
N ILE A 181 -6.50 4.77 12.48
CA ILE A 181 -7.19 4.21 13.64
C ILE A 181 -6.37 3.11 14.31
N ILE A 182 -5.93 2.11 13.54
CA ILE A 182 -5.12 1.00 14.07
C ILE A 182 -3.80 1.54 14.61
N THR A 183 -3.20 2.48 13.88
CA THR A 183 -1.93 3.11 14.25
C THR A 183 -2.06 3.86 15.56
N TYR A 184 -3.12 4.63 15.74
CA TYR A 184 -3.34 5.44 16.95
C TYR A 184 -3.31 4.60 18.24
N PHE A 185 -3.82 3.36 18.20
CA PHE A 185 -3.82 2.46 19.35
C PHE A 185 -2.50 1.72 19.54
N LEU A 186 -1.68 1.56 18.52
CA LEU A 186 -0.56 0.63 18.55
C LEU A 186 0.82 1.27 18.47
N ILE A 187 0.94 2.54 18.07
CA ILE A 187 2.23 3.16 17.75
C ILE A 187 3.05 3.59 18.97
N GLY A 188 2.45 3.59 20.17
CA GLY A 188 3.09 4.04 21.39
C GLY A 188 3.30 5.55 21.45
N THR A 189 4.52 5.98 21.75
CA THR A 189 4.88 7.41 21.88
C THR A 189 5.26 8.06 20.55
N ASN A 190 5.39 7.26 19.48
CA ASN A 190 5.70 7.78 18.15
C ASN A 190 4.44 8.36 17.49
N ILE A 191 4.66 9.22 16.50
CA ILE A 191 3.57 9.93 15.81
C ILE A 191 3.73 9.73 14.31
N THR A 192 2.64 9.31 13.63
CA THR A 192 2.55 9.33 12.16
C THR A 192 1.88 10.62 11.69
N LEU A 193 2.02 10.93 10.41
CA LEU A 193 1.45 12.14 9.83
C LEU A 193 -0.09 12.22 9.97
N PRO A 194 -0.88 11.14 9.78
CA PRO A 194 -2.31 11.16 10.08
C PRO A 194 -2.62 11.47 11.55
N ILE A 195 -1.84 10.91 12.49
CA ILE A 195 -2.00 11.19 13.93
C ILE A 195 -1.62 12.64 14.23
N PHE A 196 -0.54 13.15 13.65
CA PHE A 196 -0.13 14.54 13.79
C PHE A 196 -1.24 15.48 13.31
N ILE A 197 -1.78 15.26 12.12
CA ILE A 197 -2.88 16.05 11.56
C ILE A 197 -4.11 16.02 12.50
N TYR A 198 -4.47 14.84 12.99
CA TYR A 198 -5.59 14.68 13.93
C TYR A 198 -5.39 15.48 15.22
N THR A 199 -4.18 15.42 15.82
CA THR A 199 -3.88 16.18 17.04
C THR A 199 -3.97 17.67 16.81
N GLN A 200 -3.48 18.17 15.67
CA GLN A 200 -3.60 19.58 15.33
C GLN A 200 -5.05 20.04 15.14
N ILE A 201 -5.88 19.21 14.47
CA ILE A 201 -7.31 19.51 14.30
C ILE A 201 -8.01 19.61 15.65
N LYS A 202 -7.65 18.76 16.61
CA LYS A 202 -8.24 18.75 17.96
C LYS A 202 -7.95 20.03 18.77
N PHE A 203 -6.79 20.66 18.55
CA PHE A 203 -6.39 21.89 19.23
C PHE A 203 -6.69 23.17 18.46
N GLY A 204 -7.20 23.07 17.24
CA GLY A 204 -7.60 24.18 16.39
C GLY A 204 -7.06 24.03 14.96
N ILE A 205 -7.93 24.15 13.96
CA ILE A 205 -7.56 24.02 12.55
C ILE A 205 -6.76 25.23 12.12
N THR A 206 -5.48 25.04 11.83
CA THR A 206 -4.65 26.04 11.19
C THR A 206 -4.56 25.79 9.68
N PRO A 207 -4.32 26.81 8.84
CA PRO A 207 -4.12 26.60 7.40
C PRO A 207 -2.91 25.71 7.08
N GLU A 208 -1.97 25.60 7.99
CA GLU A 208 -0.82 24.70 7.93
C GLU A 208 -1.26 23.22 7.93
N VAL A 209 -2.22 22.86 8.77
CA VAL A 209 -2.86 21.53 8.78
C VAL A 209 -3.55 21.25 7.46
N ASN A 210 -4.22 22.25 6.87
CA ASN A 210 -4.83 22.12 5.56
C ASN A 210 -3.79 21.93 4.45
N ALA A 211 -2.64 22.60 4.54
CA ALA A 211 -1.53 22.40 3.60
C ALA A 211 -0.94 20.99 3.72
N LEU A 212 -0.70 20.51 4.94
CA LEU A 212 -0.24 19.15 5.22
C LEU A 212 -1.18 18.08 4.67
N ALA A 213 -2.47 18.19 5.01
CA ALA A 213 -3.47 17.25 4.52
C ALA A 213 -3.59 17.27 2.98
N SER A 214 -3.40 18.45 2.36
CA SER A 214 -3.37 18.58 0.90
C SER A 214 -2.12 17.91 0.30
N MET A 215 -0.96 18.02 0.95
CA MET A 215 0.27 17.34 0.52
C MET A 215 0.13 15.82 0.64
N LEU A 216 -0.44 15.32 1.74
CA LEU A 216 -0.69 13.89 1.93
C LEU A 216 -1.66 13.35 0.86
N LEU A 217 -2.76 14.07 0.63
CA LEU A 217 -3.72 13.72 -0.44
C LEU A 217 -3.05 13.67 -1.81
N ALA A 218 -2.23 14.67 -2.14
CA ALA A 218 -1.50 14.70 -3.40
C ALA A 218 -0.51 13.53 -3.52
N ALA A 219 0.20 13.18 -2.45
CA ALA A 219 1.10 12.04 -2.40
C ALA A 219 0.36 10.72 -2.60
N SER A 220 -0.77 10.50 -1.92
CA SER A 220 -1.61 9.31 -2.07
C SER A 220 -2.16 9.17 -3.49
N LEU A 221 -2.65 10.27 -4.08
CA LEU A 221 -3.12 10.28 -5.46
C LEU A 221 -2.00 10.02 -6.48
N LEU A 222 -0.79 10.54 -6.24
CA LEU A 222 0.37 10.28 -7.07
C LEU A 222 0.76 8.79 -7.04
N VAL A 223 0.82 8.19 -5.86
CA VAL A 223 1.11 6.76 -5.69
C VAL A 223 0.06 5.92 -6.41
N LEU A 224 -1.22 6.27 -6.27
CA LEU A 224 -2.32 5.59 -6.95
C LEU A 224 -2.22 5.73 -8.47
N ALA A 225 -1.93 6.93 -8.97
CA ALA A 225 -1.73 7.17 -10.40
C ALA A 225 -0.55 6.36 -10.96
N LEU A 226 0.56 6.29 -10.23
CA LEU A 226 1.70 5.43 -10.58
C LEU A 226 1.32 3.95 -10.58
N ALA A 227 0.50 3.50 -9.62
CA ALA A 227 -0.02 2.14 -9.57
C ALA A 227 -0.76 1.73 -10.84
N PHE A 228 -1.58 2.62 -11.37
CA PHE A 228 -2.32 2.38 -12.61
C PHE A 228 -1.48 2.56 -13.88
N ALA A 229 -0.53 3.50 -13.88
CA ALA A 229 0.30 3.80 -15.06
C ALA A 229 1.39 2.74 -15.30
N LEU A 230 2.04 2.24 -14.25
CA LEU A 230 3.15 1.27 -14.35
C LEU A 230 2.82 0.01 -15.16
N PRO A 231 1.69 -0.69 -14.96
CA PRO A 231 1.35 -1.86 -15.76
C PRO A 231 1.09 -1.53 -17.23
N GLN A 232 0.58 -0.34 -17.53
CA GLN A 232 0.32 0.10 -18.91
C GLN A 232 1.63 0.42 -19.65
N VAL A 233 2.54 1.14 -18.99
CA VAL A 233 3.87 1.45 -19.53
C VAL A 233 4.68 0.17 -19.78
N MET A 234 4.64 -0.79 -18.86
CA MET A 234 5.32 -2.09 -19.04
C MET A 234 4.75 -2.90 -20.21
N ARG A 235 3.46 -2.80 -20.50
CA ARG A 235 2.83 -3.47 -21.66
C ARG A 235 3.22 -2.82 -22.98
N THR A 236 3.28 -1.51 -23.05
CA THR A 236 3.68 -0.76 -24.26
C THR A 236 5.15 -0.95 -24.59
N SER A 237 6.04 -0.91 -23.60
CA SER A 237 7.47 -1.16 -23.77
C SER A 237 7.76 -2.58 -24.32
N ARG A 238 7.06 -3.60 -23.82
CA ARG A 238 7.20 -4.98 -24.32
C ARG A 238 6.71 -5.13 -25.77
N ARG A 239 5.68 -4.40 -26.19
CA ARG A 239 5.21 -4.39 -27.58
C ARG A 239 6.22 -3.70 -28.51
N ALA A 240 6.79 -2.57 -28.11
CA ALA A 240 7.79 -1.83 -28.89
C ALA A 240 9.07 -2.68 -29.15
N ILE A 241 9.54 -3.43 -28.12
CA ILE A 241 10.70 -4.31 -28.27
C ILE A 241 10.39 -5.46 -29.24
N ARG A 242 9.19 -6.04 -29.21
CA ARG A 242 8.80 -7.11 -30.15
C ARG A 242 8.71 -6.60 -31.60
N PHE A 243 8.19 -5.41 -31.84
CA PHE A 243 8.14 -4.82 -33.17
C PHE A 243 9.53 -4.43 -33.71
N GLY A 244 10.44 -3.98 -32.84
CA GLY A 244 11.82 -3.66 -33.19
C GLY A 244 12.65 -4.89 -33.57
N ALA A 245 12.46 -6.00 -32.87
CA ALA A 245 13.15 -7.27 -33.16
C ALA A 245 12.68 -7.89 -34.50
N GLY A 246 11.39 -7.85 -34.79
CA GLY A 246 10.84 -8.33 -36.08
C GLY A 246 11.34 -7.55 -37.30
N ARG A 247 11.49 -6.24 -37.19
CA ARG A 247 12.06 -5.41 -38.28
C ARG A 247 13.55 -5.65 -38.53
N ARG A 248 14.33 -5.98 -37.49
CA ARG A 248 15.75 -6.33 -37.66
C ARG A 248 15.92 -7.70 -38.32
N ALA A 249 15.10 -8.68 -37.94
CA ALA A 249 15.13 -10.01 -38.56
C ALA A 249 14.75 -9.99 -40.07
N ALA A 250 13.77 -9.14 -40.45
CA ALA A 250 13.37 -8.98 -41.84
C ALA A 250 14.44 -8.26 -42.71
N LYS A 251 15.28 -7.39 -42.12
CA LYS A 251 16.37 -6.69 -42.82
C LYS A 251 17.64 -7.56 -43.03
N THR A 252 17.82 -8.64 -42.26
CA THR A 252 18.95 -9.56 -42.40
C THR A 252 18.63 -10.73 -43.30
N ALA A 253 17.37 -10.90 -43.70
CA ALA A 253 16.91 -11.97 -44.61
C ALA A 253 16.66 -11.50 -46.06
N ALA A 254 16.86 -10.22 -46.37
CA ALA A 254 16.85 -9.60 -47.69
C ALA A 254 18.28 -9.18 -48.10
#